data_5da3d068737b3dee5a7d164ef635cd4e
#
_entry.id   5da3d068737b3dee5a7d164ef635cd4e
#
_cell.length_a   1.000
_cell.length_b   1.000
_cell.length_c   1.000
_cell.angle_alpha   90.00
_cell.angle_beta   90.00
_cell.angle_gamma   90.00
#
_symmetry.space_group_name_H-M   'P 1'
#
loop_
_entity.id
_entity.type
_entity.pdbx_description
1 polymer ?
#
loop_
_entity_poly.entity_id
_entity_poly.type
_entity_poly.pdbx_seq_one_letter_code
_entity_poly.pdbx_strand_id
1 'polypeptide(L)'
;MKNINKKKIIIATGGTGGHIFPAYSLAKNFITNDYIVEVITDKRGLKYLDKHKDIKLILNNSATIFKKNIINIFFSIFIIFFSYIKSLIILYKAKPIVVFGMGGHASFPVCLAARTLSIPFIIYENNI
;
A
#
# COMPACT_ATOMS: atom_id res chain seq x y z
N MET A 1 6.16 -1.34 -32.92
CA MET A 1 6.25 -1.36 -31.45
C MET A 1 4.88 -1.61 -30.88
N LYS A 2 4.65 -2.75 -30.31
CA LYS A 2 3.40 -2.99 -29.57
C LYS A 2 3.49 -2.18 -28.28
N ASN A 3 2.75 -1.08 -28.17
CA ASN A 3 2.43 -0.45 -26.92
C ASN A 3 1.53 -1.42 -26.15
N ILE A 4 2.16 -2.38 -25.49
CA ILE A 4 1.46 -3.28 -24.58
C ILE A 4 1.12 -2.39 -23.39
N ASN A 5 -0.15 -2.02 -23.27
CA ASN A 5 -0.69 -1.34 -22.09
C ASN A 5 -0.55 -2.30 -20.90
N LYS A 6 0.64 -2.34 -20.28
CA LYS A 6 0.91 -3.21 -19.15
C LYS A 6 -0.04 -2.86 -18.02
N LYS A 7 -0.74 -3.86 -17.52
CA LYS A 7 -1.68 -3.70 -16.40
C LYS A 7 -0.92 -3.37 -15.13
N LYS A 8 -1.42 -2.41 -14.37
CA LYS A 8 -0.81 -1.95 -13.12
C LYS A 8 -1.48 -2.60 -11.93
N ILE A 9 -0.66 -3.03 -10.98
CA ILE A 9 -1.05 -3.56 -9.68
C ILE A 9 -0.45 -2.68 -8.59
N ILE A 10 -1.23 -2.37 -7.56
CA ILE A 10 -0.75 -1.69 -6.37
C ILE A 10 -0.78 -2.66 -5.19
N ILE A 11 0.32 -2.70 -4.45
CA ILE A 11 0.44 -3.46 -3.22
C ILE A 11 0.65 -2.46 -2.08
N ALA A 12 -0.23 -2.50 -1.08
CA ALA A 12 -0.13 -1.67 0.10
C ALA A 12 0.33 -2.52 1.29
N THR A 13 1.41 -2.14 1.93
CA THR A 13 1.98 -2.85 3.07
C THR A 13 2.69 -1.88 4.00
N GLY A 14 2.86 -2.27 5.24
CA GLY A 14 3.61 -1.46 6.20
C GLY A 14 3.86 -2.18 7.51
N GLY A 15 4.60 -1.51 8.39
CA GLY A 15 4.86 -1.98 9.73
C GLY A 15 6.06 -2.90 9.84
N THR A 16 5.83 -4.17 10.09
CA THR A 16 6.88 -5.16 10.37
C THR A 16 7.27 -5.99 9.14
N GLY A 17 8.42 -6.66 9.22
CA GLY A 17 8.89 -7.58 8.19
C GLY A 17 7.88 -8.69 7.85
N GLY A 18 7.02 -9.08 8.80
CA GLY A 18 5.97 -10.08 8.58
C GLY A 18 4.96 -9.72 7.48
N HIS A 19 4.70 -8.44 7.27
CA HIS A 19 3.84 -7.97 6.18
C HIS A 19 4.64 -7.62 4.92
N ILE A 20 5.86 -7.14 5.09
CA ILE A 20 6.68 -6.60 4.01
C ILE A 20 7.28 -7.70 3.14
N PHE A 21 7.78 -8.78 3.73
CA PHE A 21 8.37 -9.88 2.95
C PHE A 21 7.37 -10.58 2.04
N PRO A 22 6.14 -10.93 2.48
CA PRO A 22 5.11 -11.44 1.57
C PRO A 22 4.74 -10.44 0.47
N ALA A 23 4.64 -9.16 0.80
CA ALA A 23 4.36 -8.10 -0.19
C ALA A 23 5.46 -8.00 -1.24
N TYR A 24 6.73 -8.07 -0.83
CA TYR A 24 7.86 -8.09 -1.75
C TYR A 24 7.85 -9.30 -2.67
N SER A 25 7.62 -10.49 -2.11
CA SER A 25 7.54 -11.73 -2.90
C SER A 25 6.42 -11.67 -3.93
N LEU A 26 5.26 -11.14 -3.55
CA LEU A 26 4.13 -10.95 -4.44
C LEU A 26 4.46 -9.95 -5.55
N ALA A 27 5.09 -8.82 -5.21
CA ALA A 27 5.53 -7.81 -6.17
C ALA A 27 6.48 -8.40 -7.21
N LYS A 28 7.47 -9.17 -6.79
CA LYS A 28 8.42 -9.84 -7.69
C LYS A 28 7.73 -10.82 -8.63
N ASN A 29 6.78 -11.59 -8.13
CA ASN A 29 6.01 -12.52 -8.94
C ASN A 29 5.22 -11.79 -10.05
N PHE A 30 4.52 -10.71 -9.71
CA PHE A 30 3.80 -9.92 -10.71
C PHE A 30 4.71 -9.25 -11.72
N ILE A 31 5.86 -8.72 -11.30
CA ILE A 31 6.84 -8.12 -12.22
C ILE A 31 7.35 -9.17 -13.21
N THR A 32 7.65 -10.38 -12.73
CA THR A 32 8.07 -11.50 -13.60
C THR A 32 6.99 -11.89 -14.61
N ASN A 33 5.72 -11.67 -14.29
CA ASN A 33 4.58 -11.90 -15.17
C ASN A 33 4.14 -10.65 -15.96
N ASP A 34 5.05 -9.72 -16.19
CA ASP A 34 4.86 -8.53 -17.03
C ASP A 34 3.84 -7.49 -16.53
N TYR A 35 3.50 -7.50 -15.24
CA TYR A 35 2.72 -6.42 -14.62
C TYR A 35 3.61 -5.26 -14.19
N ILE A 36 3.06 -4.06 -14.22
CA ILE A 36 3.66 -2.90 -13.54
C ILE A 36 3.23 -2.94 -12.09
N VAL A 37 4.17 -2.94 -11.16
CA VAL A 37 3.88 -2.98 -9.72
C VAL A 37 4.40 -1.74 -9.03
N GLU A 38 3.56 -1.10 -8.25
CA GLU A 38 3.93 -0.02 -7.32
C GLU A 38 3.57 -0.46 -5.90
N VAL A 39 4.47 -0.26 -4.95
CA VAL A 39 4.27 -0.61 -3.55
C VAL A 39 4.09 0.65 -2.72
N ILE A 40 2.95 0.78 -2.06
CA ILE A 40 2.67 1.85 -1.11
C ILE A 40 3.02 1.34 0.29
N THR A 41 3.88 2.07 1.00
CA THR A 41 4.35 1.68 2.33
C THR A 41 4.57 2.90 3.22
N ASP A 42 4.70 2.66 4.53
CA ASP A 42 5.08 3.67 5.51
C ASP A 42 6.61 3.78 5.66
N LYS A 43 7.06 4.71 6.52
CA LYS A 43 8.51 4.92 6.79
C LYS A 43 9.21 3.66 7.31
N ARG A 44 8.49 2.81 8.05
CA ARG A 44 9.06 1.57 8.60
C ARG A 44 9.24 0.54 7.49
N GLY A 45 8.23 0.39 6.64
CA GLY A 45 8.31 -0.50 5.50
C GLY A 45 9.34 -0.05 4.47
N LEU A 46 9.49 1.25 4.27
CA LEU A 46 10.49 1.80 3.36
C LEU A 46 11.92 1.33 3.70
N LYS A 47 12.27 1.29 4.99
CA LYS A 47 13.60 0.83 5.43
C LYS A 47 13.92 -0.61 5.00
N TYR A 48 12.92 -1.48 4.90
CA TYR A 48 13.11 -2.86 4.44
C TYR A 48 13.19 -2.97 2.92
N LEU A 49 12.48 -2.10 2.20
CA LEU A 49 12.31 -2.18 0.75
C LEU A 49 13.26 -1.28 -0.03
N ASP A 50 13.89 -0.31 0.60
CA ASP A 50 14.75 0.71 -0.02
C ASP A 50 15.96 0.11 -0.80
N LYS A 51 16.39 -1.07 -0.41
CA LYS A 51 17.45 -1.81 -1.10
C LYS A 51 17.03 -2.43 -2.45
N HIS A 52 15.73 -2.51 -2.68
CA HIS A 52 15.14 -3.18 -3.85
C HIS A 52 14.75 -2.14 -4.90
N LYS A 53 15.71 -1.72 -5.73
CA LYS A 53 15.52 -0.67 -6.75
C LYS A 53 14.65 -1.08 -7.94
N ASP A 54 14.29 -2.33 -8.04
CA ASP A 54 13.45 -2.91 -9.09
C ASP A 54 11.93 -2.69 -8.84
N ILE A 55 11.57 -2.20 -7.66
CA ILE A 55 10.18 -1.93 -7.27
C ILE A 55 10.00 -0.42 -7.04
N LYS A 56 8.99 0.16 -7.67
CA LYS A 56 8.61 1.54 -7.41
C LYS A 56 7.92 1.64 -6.05
N LEU A 57 8.52 2.38 -5.13
CA LEU A 57 8.03 2.61 -3.78
C LEU A 57 7.33 3.97 -3.67
N ILE A 58 6.17 4.00 -3.03
CA ILE A 58 5.43 5.22 -2.72
C ILE A 58 5.25 5.29 -1.22
N LEU A 59 5.78 6.36 -0.63
CA LEU A 59 5.62 6.62 0.79
C LEU A 59 4.23 7.16 1.09
N ASN A 60 3.50 6.50 1.96
CA ASN A 60 2.26 6.99 2.54
C ASN A 60 2.30 6.80 4.06
N ASN A 61 2.20 7.90 4.80
CA ASN A 61 2.28 7.85 6.25
C ASN A 61 1.05 7.13 6.83
N SER A 62 1.29 6.31 7.82
CA SER A 62 0.24 5.67 8.59
C SER A 62 0.40 5.98 10.07
N ALA A 63 -0.69 5.92 10.81
CA ALA A 63 -0.69 6.08 12.25
C ALA A 63 -1.34 4.87 12.92
N THR A 64 -0.83 4.54 14.08
CA THR A 64 -1.40 3.53 14.95
C THR A 64 -2.41 4.18 15.88
N ILE A 65 -3.66 3.73 15.87
CA ILE A 65 -4.74 4.27 16.71
C ILE A 65 -4.55 3.91 18.21
N PHE A 66 -3.71 2.92 18.51
CA PHE A 66 -3.48 2.42 19.86
C PHE A 66 -2.59 3.32 20.72
N LYS A 67 -2.98 4.58 20.90
CA LYS A 67 -2.34 5.48 21.85
C LYS A 67 -3.34 5.86 22.94
N LYS A 68 -2.92 5.72 24.22
CA LYS A 68 -3.77 5.88 25.40
C LYS A 68 -4.32 7.29 25.66
N ASN A 69 -3.90 8.32 24.91
CA ASN A 69 -4.31 9.70 25.11
C ASN A 69 -5.27 10.17 24.01
N ILE A 70 -6.36 10.82 24.38
CA ILE A 70 -7.38 11.38 23.49
C ILE A 70 -6.75 12.30 22.42
N ILE A 71 -5.79 13.15 22.81
CA ILE A 71 -5.08 14.04 21.88
C ILE A 71 -4.34 13.25 20.80
N ASN A 72 -3.68 12.15 21.17
CA ASN A 72 -2.97 11.29 20.24
C ASN A 72 -3.90 10.54 19.29
N ILE A 73 -5.12 10.21 19.75
CA ILE A 73 -6.16 9.62 18.91
C ILE A 73 -6.61 10.61 17.82
N PHE A 74 -6.83 11.88 18.18
CA PHE A 74 -7.16 12.93 17.21
C PHE A 74 -6.07 13.10 16.15
N PHE A 75 -4.81 13.17 16.55
CA PHE A 75 -3.69 13.23 15.60
C PHE A 75 -3.63 12.01 14.69
N SER A 76 -3.87 10.81 15.24
CA SER A 76 -3.91 9.58 14.45
C SER A 76 -5.03 9.59 13.42
N ILE A 77 -6.21 10.06 13.77
CA ILE A 77 -7.34 10.22 12.86
C ILE A 77 -6.99 11.17 11.72
N PHE A 78 -6.38 12.31 12.02
CA PHE A 78 -5.90 13.25 10.99
C PHE A 78 -4.89 12.63 10.04
N ILE A 79 -3.91 11.92 10.57
CA ILE A 79 -2.90 11.24 9.75
C ILE A 79 -3.55 10.19 8.84
N ILE A 80 -4.49 9.40 9.36
CA ILE A 80 -5.22 8.40 8.57
C ILE A 80 -6.08 9.09 7.50
N PHE A 81 -6.74 10.19 7.82
CA PHE A 81 -7.53 10.95 6.87
C PHE A 81 -6.66 11.50 5.72
N PHE A 82 -5.53 12.13 6.04
CA PHE A 82 -4.60 12.61 5.00
C PHE A 82 -4.00 11.47 4.19
N SER A 83 -3.68 10.35 4.83
CA SER A 83 -3.24 9.14 4.14
C SER A 83 -4.29 8.59 3.19
N TYR A 84 -5.56 8.64 3.58
CA TYR A 84 -6.68 8.24 2.72
C TYR A 84 -6.81 9.18 1.51
N ILE A 85 -6.79 10.49 1.71
CA ILE A 85 -6.86 11.47 0.61
C ILE A 85 -5.68 11.29 -0.35
N LYS A 86 -4.47 11.10 0.18
CA LYS A 86 -3.29 10.82 -0.64
C LYS A 86 -3.45 9.52 -1.43
N SER A 87 -4.00 8.48 -0.80
CA SER A 87 -4.30 7.20 -1.46
C SER A 87 -5.30 7.35 -2.59
N LEU A 88 -6.35 8.14 -2.40
CA LEU A 88 -7.32 8.46 -3.46
C LEU A 88 -6.63 9.07 -4.68
N ILE A 89 -5.75 10.04 -4.47
CA ILE A 89 -5.02 10.71 -5.56
C ILE A 89 -4.09 9.71 -6.27
N ILE A 90 -3.35 8.91 -5.51
CA ILE A 90 -2.44 7.90 -6.06
C ILE A 90 -3.21 6.89 -6.92
N LEU A 91 -4.29 6.32 -6.39
CA LEU A 91 -5.10 5.32 -7.09
C LEU A 91 -5.84 5.90 -8.31
N TYR A 92 -6.34 7.11 -8.19
CA TYR A 92 -7.01 7.79 -9.31
C TYR A 92 -6.06 8.03 -10.49
N LYS A 93 -4.82 8.42 -10.21
CA LYS A 93 -3.78 8.62 -11.25
C LYS A 93 -3.22 7.30 -11.77
N ALA A 94 -2.98 6.34 -10.90
CA ALA A 94 -2.36 5.06 -11.26
C ALA A 94 -3.30 4.15 -12.04
N LYS A 95 -4.60 4.21 -11.78
CA LYS A 95 -5.64 3.37 -12.38
C LYS A 95 -5.27 1.87 -12.36
N PRO A 96 -4.98 1.31 -11.19
CA PRO A 96 -4.62 -0.10 -11.10
C PRO A 96 -5.82 -0.99 -11.39
N ILE A 97 -5.56 -2.20 -11.87
CA ILE A 97 -6.60 -3.22 -12.06
C ILE A 97 -7.02 -3.87 -10.75
N VAL A 98 -6.13 -3.89 -9.76
CA VAL A 98 -6.37 -4.45 -8.43
C VAL A 98 -5.41 -3.85 -7.41
N VAL A 99 -5.85 -3.79 -6.16
CA VAL A 99 -5.05 -3.38 -4.99
C VAL A 99 -4.94 -4.57 -4.04
N PHE A 100 -3.73 -4.88 -3.59
CA PHE A 100 -3.47 -5.87 -2.55
C PHE A 100 -3.13 -5.16 -1.24
N GLY A 101 -3.95 -5.33 -0.22
CA GLY A 101 -3.65 -4.93 1.15
C GLY A 101 -2.97 -6.07 1.90
N MET A 102 -1.67 -5.94 2.13
CA MET A 102 -0.84 -6.99 2.72
C MET A 102 -0.69 -6.87 4.23
N GLY A 103 -1.54 -6.09 4.87
CA GLY A 103 -1.52 -5.87 6.32
C GLY A 103 -0.69 -4.67 6.75
N GLY A 104 -0.72 -4.40 8.04
CA GLY A 104 -0.16 -3.20 8.63
C GLY A 104 -1.07 -1.98 8.48
N HIS A 105 -0.84 -0.97 9.31
CA HIS A 105 -1.67 0.23 9.35
C HIS A 105 -1.64 1.04 8.05
N ALA A 106 -0.58 0.91 7.26
CA ALA A 106 -0.44 1.62 5.99
C ALA A 106 -1.37 1.07 4.88
N SER A 107 -1.79 -0.19 4.97
CA SER A 107 -2.67 -0.80 3.97
C SER A 107 -4.13 -0.35 4.07
N PHE A 108 -4.60 -0.04 5.28
CA PHE A 108 -6.00 0.30 5.53
C PHE A 108 -6.49 1.52 4.71
N PRO A 109 -5.84 2.70 4.75
CA PRO A 109 -6.31 3.86 3.99
C PRO A 109 -6.26 3.62 2.48
N VAL A 110 -5.34 2.80 1.99
CA VAL A 110 -5.24 2.45 0.57
C VAL A 110 -6.40 1.55 0.14
N CYS A 111 -6.73 0.53 0.93
CA CYS A 111 -7.89 -0.33 0.65
C CYS A 111 -9.21 0.42 0.73
N LEU A 112 -9.34 1.36 1.68
CA LEU A 112 -10.51 2.22 1.78
C LEU A 112 -10.65 3.13 0.55
N ALA A 113 -9.55 3.69 0.07
CA ALA A 113 -9.52 4.49 -1.15
C ALA A 113 -9.87 3.65 -2.39
N ALA A 114 -9.37 2.42 -2.48
CA ALA A 114 -9.74 1.49 -3.55
C ALA A 114 -11.25 1.21 -3.57
N ARG A 115 -11.84 0.95 -2.38
CA ARG A 115 -13.30 0.80 -2.25
C ARG A 115 -14.05 2.03 -2.75
N THR A 116 -13.62 3.22 -2.35
CA THR A 116 -14.25 4.49 -2.75
C THR A 116 -14.23 4.69 -4.26
N LEU A 117 -13.12 4.32 -4.92
CA LEU A 117 -12.94 4.43 -6.37
C LEU A 117 -13.47 3.22 -7.15
N SER A 118 -14.13 2.29 -6.47
CA SER A 118 -14.63 1.04 -7.09
C SER A 118 -13.53 0.22 -7.78
N ILE A 119 -12.32 0.26 -7.23
CA ILE A 119 -11.20 -0.56 -7.68
C ILE A 119 -11.25 -1.89 -6.90
N PRO A 120 -11.17 -3.05 -7.55
CA PRO A 120 -11.07 -4.33 -6.87
C PRO A 120 -9.89 -4.36 -5.91
N PHE A 121 -10.09 -4.87 -4.69
CA PHE A 121 -9.01 -5.04 -3.73
C PHE A 121 -9.10 -6.36 -2.98
N ILE A 122 -7.94 -6.88 -2.59
CA ILE A 122 -7.79 -8.12 -1.86
C ILE A 122 -7.02 -7.80 -0.58
N ILE A 123 -7.53 -8.26 0.56
CA ILE A 123 -6.85 -8.14 1.85
C ILE A 123 -6.22 -9.49 2.19
N TYR A 124 -4.92 -9.46 2.42
CA TYR A 124 -4.17 -10.59 2.94
C TYR A 124 -3.88 -10.35 4.43
N GLU A 125 -4.31 -11.25 5.28
CA GLU A 125 -4.06 -11.20 6.73
C GLU A 125 -3.22 -12.40 7.13
N ASN A 126 -2.09 -12.12 7.76
CA ASN A 126 -1.11 -13.13 8.17
C ASN A 126 -1.23 -13.50 9.65
N ASN A 127 -2.07 -12.80 10.41
CA ASN A 127 -2.29 -13.07 11.83
C ASN A 127 -3.54 -13.93 12.00
N ILE A 128 -3.32 -15.21 12.21
CA ILE A 128 -4.35 -16.15 12.65
C ILE A 128 -4.14 -16.42 14.15
#